data_bf514f1b90cbb0054ca18887006e28a7
#
_entry.id   bf514f1b90cbb0054ca18887006e28a7
#
_cell.length_a   1.000
_cell.length_b   1.000
_cell.length_c   1.000
_cell.angle_alpha   90.00
_cell.angle_beta   90.00
_cell.angle_gamma   90.00
#
_symmetry.space_group_name_H-M   'P 1'
#
loop_
_entity.id
_entity.type
_entity.pdbx_description
1 polymer ?
#
loop_
_entity_poly.entity_id
_entity_poly.type
_entity_poly.pdbx_seq_one_letter_code
_entity_poly.pdbx_strand_id
1 'polypeptide(L)'
;MQVIFIHHSCFLVEVDEKVLIFDWFAGDRIKGYTFHGVIPEYEPDTPVYVFASHKHQDHFDMDVLHWAEKYKNIHYILSKDCKMSPHFLQKHGFPDDIREKITYVSAGEKYQVDDVKIETLRSTDAGVAFYVETRGATFFHAGDLNDWTWEGAGDLINGRMHREYRTQIKKLAGKPINLAFVPMDPRQGADQELGMDYFLETTSAEYVFPMHMWQDYSHIPVYKKKIWNPGMAERVVEITHENQVFLIEEK
;
A
#
# COMPACT_ATOMS: atom_id res chain seq x y z
N MET A 1 -15.78 7.86 5.42
CA MET A 1 -14.43 7.67 4.86
C MET A 1 -14.57 7.24 3.41
N GLN A 2 -13.68 7.69 2.51
CA GLN A 2 -13.69 7.32 1.09
C GLN A 2 -12.37 6.66 0.73
N VAL A 3 -12.43 5.61 -0.09
CA VAL A 3 -11.25 4.95 -0.68
C VAL A 3 -11.33 5.06 -2.19
N ILE A 4 -10.23 5.43 -2.83
CA ILE A 4 -10.12 5.40 -4.28
C ILE A 4 -9.00 4.44 -4.65
N PHE A 5 -9.33 3.42 -5.44
CA PHE A 5 -8.32 2.58 -6.07
C PHE A 5 -7.77 3.33 -7.29
N ILE A 6 -6.58 3.84 -7.19
CA ILE A 6 -5.95 4.59 -8.29
C ILE A 6 -5.50 3.61 -9.37
N HIS A 7 -4.55 2.75 -9.05
CA HIS A 7 -4.09 1.64 -9.89
C HIS A 7 -3.11 0.75 -9.11
N HIS A 8 -2.92 -0.47 -9.56
CA HIS A 8 -1.92 -1.43 -9.08
C HIS A 8 -1.91 -1.60 -7.55
N SER A 9 -0.95 -0.98 -6.85
CA SER A 9 -0.88 -0.90 -5.40
C SER A 9 -1.15 0.52 -4.86
N CYS A 10 -1.50 1.46 -5.76
CA CYS A 10 -1.79 2.83 -5.39
C CYS A 10 -3.24 2.99 -4.94
N PHE A 11 -3.42 3.31 -3.66
CA PHE A 11 -4.70 3.66 -3.06
C PHE A 11 -4.65 5.06 -2.45
N LEU A 12 -5.77 5.74 -2.52
CA LEU A 12 -6.01 6.99 -1.85
C LEU A 12 -7.13 6.82 -0.82
N VAL A 13 -6.91 7.31 0.39
CA VAL A 13 -7.91 7.29 1.47
C VAL A 13 -8.18 8.72 1.92
N GLU A 14 -9.44 9.13 1.82
CA GLU A 14 -9.92 10.39 2.41
C GLU A 14 -10.56 10.09 3.76
N VAL A 15 -9.99 10.66 4.81
CA VAL A 15 -10.44 10.52 6.18
C VAL A 15 -10.19 11.80 6.96
N ASP A 16 -11.23 12.31 7.65
CA ASP A 16 -11.10 13.44 8.56
C ASP A 16 -10.35 14.63 7.96
N GLU A 17 -10.80 15.08 6.77
CA GLU A 17 -10.22 16.20 6.01
C GLU A 17 -8.76 15.99 5.56
N LYS A 18 -8.22 14.78 5.67
CA LYS A 18 -6.88 14.38 5.24
C LYS A 18 -6.94 13.46 4.03
N VAL A 19 -5.88 13.48 3.27
CA VAL A 19 -5.65 12.59 2.12
C VAL A 19 -4.40 11.77 2.37
N LEU A 20 -4.56 10.44 2.43
CA LEU A 20 -3.45 9.49 2.51
C LEU A 20 -3.32 8.79 1.17
N ILE A 21 -2.13 8.80 0.59
CA ILE A 21 -1.85 8.20 -0.72
C ILE A 21 -0.73 7.18 -0.55
N PHE A 22 -0.97 5.96 -0.98
CA PHE A 22 -0.01 4.86 -0.86
C PHE A 22 0.51 4.45 -2.23
N ASP A 23 1.82 4.24 -2.33
CA ASP A 23 2.55 3.63 -3.45
C ASP A 23 2.18 4.21 -4.83
N TRP A 24 2.27 5.54 -4.96
CA TRP A 24 2.02 6.21 -6.23
C TRP A 24 3.23 6.16 -7.19
N PHE A 25 2.93 5.90 -8.46
CA PHE A 25 3.84 6.03 -9.58
C PHE A 25 3.11 6.53 -10.83
N ALA A 26 3.83 7.11 -11.79
CA ALA A 26 3.25 7.52 -13.07
C ALA A 26 2.87 6.30 -13.91
N GLY A 27 1.67 6.30 -14.49
CA GLY A 27 1.05 5.12 -15.08
C GLY A 27 1.75 4.52 -16.31
N ASP A 28 2.70 5.21 -16.91
CA ASP A 28 3.50 4.76 -18.08
C ASP A 28 4.91 4.25 -17.71
N ARG A 29 5.22 4.17 -16.41
CA ARG A 29 6.55 3.78 -15.91
C ARG A 29 6.90 2.31 -16.17
N ILE A 30 5.90 1.45 -16.22
CA ILE A 30 6.09 0.00 -16.29
C ILE A 30 5.98 -0.49 -17.71
N LYS A 31 7.07 -1.02 -18.25
CA LYS A 31 7.11 -1.53 -19.62
C LYS A 31 6.06 -2.61 -19.84
N GLY A 32 5.20 -2.39 -20.83
CA GLY A 32 4.14 -3.32 -21.21
C GLY A 32 2.80 -3.09 -20.52
N TYR A 33 2.73 -2.12 -19.61
CA TYR A 33 1.51 -1.68 -18.94
C TYR A 33 1.28 -0.19 -19.12
N THR A 34 0.03 0.20 -19.17
CA THR A 34 -0.38 1.61 -19.11
C THR A 34 -1.50 1.70 -18.11
N PHE A 35 -1.22 2.33 -16.97
CA PHE A 35 -2.19 2.57 -15.92
C PHE A 35 -2.79 3.97 -16.12
N HIS A 36 -4.08 4.10 -15.87
CA HIS A 36 -4.87 5.33 -16.11
C HIS A 36 -5.38 5.95 -14.80
N GLY A 37 -4.80 5.55 -13.68
CA GLY A 37 -5.14 6.10 -12.38
C GLY A 37 -4.80 7.57 -12.27
N VAL A 38 -5.73 8.37 -11.74
CA VAL A 38 -5.58 9.82 -11.58
C VAL A 38 -5.83 10.19 -10.13
N ILE A 39 -4.92 10.94 -9.53
CA ILE A 39 -5.14 11.54 -8.22
C ILE A 39 -6.09 12.74 -8.37
N PRO A 40 -7.20 12.78 -7.62
CA PRO A 40 -8.09 13.92 -7.60
C PRO A 40 -7.37 15.21 -7.17
N GLU A 41 -7.89 16.34 -7.60
CA GLU A 41 -7.39 17.64 -7.16
C GLU A 41 -7.97 18.02 -5.80
N TYR A 42 -7.09 18.52 -4.91
CA TYR A 42 -7.45 19.01 -3.59
C TYR A 42 -7.06 20.47 -3.43
N GLU A 43 -7.62 21.12 -2.43
CA GLU A 43 -7.24 22.49 -2.07
C GLU A 43 -5.79 22.53 -1.58
N PRO A 44 -5.04 23.63 -1.84
CA PRO A 44 -3.62 23.71 -1.48
C PRO A 44 -3.30 23.54 0.00
N ASP A 45 -4.26 23.83 0.88
CA ASP A 45 -4.10 23.70 2.33
C ASP A 45 -4.55 22.34 2.88
N THR A 46 -5.06 21.43 2.03
CA THR A 46 -5.42 20.07 2.43
C THR A 46 -4.20 19.31 2.96
N PRO A 47 -4.28 18.69 4.15
CA PRO A 47 -3.20 17.83 4.65
C PRO A 47 -3.08 16.57 3.79
N VAL A 48 -1.94 16.38 3.15
CA VAL A 48 -1.65 15.24 2.26
C VAL A 48 -0.50 14.43 2.82
N TYR A 49 -0.68 13.13 2.95
CA TYR A 49 0.33 12.19 3.42
C TYR A 49 0.60 11.15 2.32
N VAL A 50 1.82 11.16 1.79
CA VAL A 50 2.25 10.25 0.71
C VAL A 50 3.16 9.18 1.29
N PHE A 51 2.76 7.93 1.15
CA PHE A 51 3.50 6.77 1.62
C PHE A 51 4.12 6.03 0.43
N ALA A 52 5.40 5.66 0.56
CA ALA A 52 6.02 4.74 -0.38
C ALA A 52 6.64 3.57 0.38
N SER A 53 6.15 2.37 0.11
CA SER A 53 6.57 1.13 0.78
C SER A 53 8.00 0.75 0.43
N HIS A 54 8.41 0.97 -0.81
CA HIS A 54 9.77 0.71 -1.30
C HIS A 54 10.02 1.40 -2.65
N LYS A 55 11.25 1.28 -3.16
CA LYS A 55 11.75 2.02 -4.33
C LYS A 55 11.43 1.41 -5.69
N HIS A 56 10.77 0.28 -5.80
CA HIS A 56 10.45 -0.30 -7.11
C HIS A 56 9.55 0.63 -7.92
N GLN A 57 9.65 0.55 -9.24
CA GLN A 57 9.02 1.52 -10.16
C GLN A 57 7.49 1.46 -10.15
N ASP A 58 6.93 0.35 -9.70
CA ASP A 58 5.50 0.10 -9.55
C ASP A 58 4.95 0.46 -8.16
N HIS A 59 5.79 1.07 -7.29
CA HIS A 59 5.42 1.55 -5.96
C HIS A 59 5.89 2.96 -5.64
N PHE A 60 6.90 3.46 -6.36
CA PHE A 60 7.44 4.79 -6.09
C PHE A 60 7.93 5.48 -7.36
N ASP A 61 7.41 6.68 -7.56
CA ASP A 61 7.95 7.65 -8.52
C ASP A 61 8.33 8.94 -7.79
N MET A 62 9.57 9.36 -7.96
CA MET A 62 10.05 10.59 -7.30
C MET A 62 9.34 11.85 -7.78
N ASP A 63 8.66 11.81 -8.92
CA ASP A 63 7.89 12.96 -9.45
C ASP A 63 6.75 13.36 -8.50
N VAL A 64 6.33 12.46 -7.58
CA VAL A 64 5.40 12.78 -6.50
C VAL A 64 5.90 13.93 -5.61
N LEU A 65 7.21 14.14 -5.51
CA LEU A 65 7.80 15.21 -4.70
C LEU A 65 7.49 16.62 -5.26
N HIS A 66 7.16 16.75 -6.55
CA HIS A 66 6.70 18.01 -7.13
C HIS A 66 5.33 18.46 -6.60
N TRP A 67 4.58 17.56 -5.97
CA TRP A 67 3.32 17.93 -5.36
C TRP A 67 3.48 18.91 -4.19
N ALA A 68 4.68 19.01 -3.61
CA ALA A 68 5.02 20.03 -2.62
C ALA A 68 4.92 21.47 -3.15
N GLU A 69 4.95 21.67 -4.46
CA GLU A 69 4.73 22.98 -5.10
C GLU A 69 3.24 23.39 -5.02
N LYS A 70 2.34 22.40 -5.02
CA LYS A 70 0.89 22.60 -4.98
C LYS A 70 0.33 22.54 -3.54
N TYR A 71 0.74 21.52 -2.77
CA TYR A 71 0.18 21.26 -1.44
C TYR A 71 1.13 21.74 -0.34
N LYS A 72 0.70 22.74 0.44
CA LYS A 72 1.51 23.35 1.51
C LYS A 72 1.75 22.37 2.67
N ASN A 73 0.70 21.62 3.02
CA ASN A 73 0.68 20.67 4.15
C ASN A 73 0.91 19.23 3.66
N ILE A 74 1.91 19.02 2.81
CA ILE A 74 2.26 17.69 2.32
C ILE A 74 3.39 17.08 3.12
N HIS A 75 3.25 15.79 3.48
CA HIS A 75 4.24 14.98 4.16
C HIS A 75 4.51 13.70 3.35
N TYR A 76 5.78 13.37 3.21
CA TYR A 76 6.22 12.14 2.54
C TYR A 76 6.78 11.16 3.57
N ILE A 77 6.18 9.98 3.65
CA ILE A 77 6.60 8.89 4.53
C ILE A 77 7.18 7.79 3.64
N LEU A 78 8.48 7.82 3.46
CA LEU A 78 9.16 6.99 2.48
C LEU A 78 9.99 5.90 3.18
N SER A 79 9.90 4.67 2.70
CA SER A 79 10.82 3.63 3.12
C SER A 79 12.28 4.06 2.91
N LYS A 80 13.16 3.62 3.79
CA LYS A 80 14.57 4.03 3.80
C LYS A 80 15.32 3.67 2.52
N ASP A 81 14.88 2.69 1.77
CA ASP A 81 15.44 2.35 0.46
C ASP A 81 15.09 3.35 -0.66
N CYS A 82 14.04 4.17 -0.46
CA CYS A 82 13.74 5.33 -1.31
C CYS A 82 14.64 6.55 -1.02
N LYS A 83 15.62 6.42 -0.10
CA LYS A 83 16.40 7.57 0.35
C LYS A 83 17.23 8.18 -0.78
N MET A 84 17.01 9.48 -0.99
CA MET A 84 17.71 10.31 -1.96
C MET A 84 18.72 11.22 -1.25
N SER A 85 19.90 11.40 -1.85
CA SER A 85 20.89 12.35 -1.31
C SER A 85 20.47 13.81 -1.60
N PRO A 86 20.91 14.79 -0.79
CA PRO A 86 20.67 16.20 -1.05
C PRO A 86 21.12 16.63 -2.45
N HIS A 87 22.29 16.18 -2.86
CA HIS A 87 22.82 16.48 -4.19
C HIS A 87 21.95 15.88 -5.32
N PHE A 88 21.40 14.68 -5.11
CA PHE A 88 20.50 14.05 -6.08
C PHE A 88 19.21 14.87 -6.22
N LEU A 89 18.58 15.26 -5.12
CA LEU A 89 17.36 16.07 -5.12
C LEU A 89 17.59 17.42 -5.82
N GLN A 90 18.67 18.13 -5.46
CA GLN A 90 19.03 19.40 -6.08
C GLN A 90 19.27 19.26 -7.60
N LYS A 91 19.99 18.21 -8.03
CA LYS A 91 20.23 17.92 -9.45
C LYS A 91 18.94 17.70 -10.25
N HIS A 92 17.89 17.18 -9.61
CA HIS A 92 16.58 16.95 -10.22
C HIS A 92 15.60 18.12 -10.05
N GLY A 93 16.07 19.26 -9.54
CA GLY A 93 15.31 20.50 -9.48
C GLY A 93 14.41 20.65 -8.27
N PHE A 94 14.50 19.74 -7.29
CA PHE A 94 13.73 19.85 -6.07
C PHE A 94 14.28 20.95 -5.14
N PRO A 95 13.42 21.75 -4.48
CA PRO A 95 13.87 22.78 -3.55
C PRO A 95 14.57 22.20 -2.31
N ASP A 96 15.45 22.97 -1.69
CA ASP A 96 16.26 22.51 -0.55
C ASP A 96 15.41 22.09 0.67
N ASP A 97 14.24 22.71 0.86
CA ASP A 97 13.29 22.45 1.93
C ASP A 97 12.47 21.18 1.74
N ILE A 98 12.46 20.57 0.54
CA ILE A 98 11.73 19.31 0.30
C ILE A 98 12.10 18.22 1.33
N ARG A 99 13.34 18.23 1.81
CA ARG A 99 13.84 17.28 2.79
C ARG A 99 13.14 17.37 4.15
N GLU A 100 12.67 18.56 4.51
CA GLU A 100 11.94 18.79 5.77
C GLU A 100 10.55 18.16 5.75
N LYS A 101 10.02 17.92 4.54
CA LYS A 101 8.74 17.27 4.31
C LYS A 101 8.84 15.73 4.24
N ILE A 102 10.08 15.17 4.26
CA ILE A 102 10.31 13.73 4.09
C ILE A 102 10.70 13.08 5.41
N THR A 103 9.92 12.10 5.84
CA THR A 103 10.24 11.17 6.93
C THR A 103 10.63 9.82 6.35
N TYR A 104 11.90 9.43 6.50
CA TYR A 104 12.36 8.10 6.11
C TYR A 104 12.11 7.08 7.21
N VAL A 105 11.47 5.95 6.85
CA VAL A 105 11.08 4.91 7.80
C VAL A 105 11.83 3.61 7.57
N SER A 106 12.14 2.89 8.66
CA SER A 106 12.76 1.55 8.66
C SER A 106 11.75 0.51 9.14
N ALA A 107 11.97 -0.74 8.78
CA ALA A 107 11.09 -1.84 9.16
C ALA A 107 11.12 -2.13 10.67
N GLY A 108 9.95 -2.34 11.27
CA GLY A 108 9.79 -2.70 12.67
C GLY A 108 9.85 -1.53 13.64
N GLU A 109 9.74 -0.32 13.15
CA GLU A 109 9.81 0.92 13.93
C GLU A 109 8.46 1.66 13.98
N LYS A 110 8.37 2.64 14.88
CA LYS A 110 7.19 3.50 15.04
C LYS A 110 7.55 4.94 14.80
N TYR A 111 6.66 5.65 14.12
CA TYR A 111 6.81 7.05 13.79
C TYR A 111 5.51 7.80 14.04
N GLN A 112 5.61 9.10 14.10
CA GLN A 112 4.46 9.99 14.15
C GLN A 112 4.76 11.23 13.30
N VAL A 113 3.82 11.57 12.43
CA VAL A 113 3.82 12.79 11.62
C VAL A 113 2.49 13.48 11.90
N ASP A 114 2.52 14.61 12.56
CA ASP A 114 1.36 15.29 13.15
C ASP A 114 0.55 14.34 14.06
N ASP A 115 -0.73 14.08 13.73
CA ASP A 115 -1.59 13.13 14.43
C ASP A 115 -1.65 11.75 13.78
N VAL A 116 -0.90 11.54 12.69
CA VAL A 116 -0.80 10.25 12.00
C VAL A 116 0.29 9.40 12.66
N LYS A 117 -0.11 8.30 13.29
CA LYS A 117 0.79 7.30 13.87
C LYS A 117 1.06 6.21 12.87
N ILE A 118 2.31 5.80 12.78
CA ILE A 118 2.80 4.85 11.78
C ILE A 118 3.60 3.77 12.48
N GLU A 119 3.26 2.53 12.26
CA GLU A 119 4.07 1.38 12.63
C GLU A 119 4.43 0.62 11.35
N THR A 120 5.69 0.25 11.19
CA THR A 120 6.15 -0.45 10.00
C THR A 120 6.41 -1.92 10.27
N LEU A 121 6.11 -2.77 9.31
CA LEU A 121 6.50 -4.17 9.30
C LEU A 121 7.56 -4.40 8.23
N ARG A 122 8.36 -5.47 8.39
CA ARG A 122 9.33 -5.87 7.37
C ARG A 122 8.61 -6.50 6.18
N SER A 123 8.89 -6.03 4.98
CA SER A 123 8.46 -6.70 3.76
C SER A 123 9.20 -8.03 3.53
N THR A 124 8.60 -8.93 2.79
CA THR A 124 9.21 -10.18 2.30
C THR A 124 9.95 -9.99 0.99
N ASP A 125 9.77 -8.83 0.34
CA ASP A 125 10.57 -8.39 -0.80
C ASP A 125 11.43 -7.19 -0.40
N ALA A 126 11.01 -5.97 -0.67
CA ALA A 126 11.76 -4.75 -0.38
C ALA A 126 10.99 -3.83 0.57
N GLY A 127 11.69 -2.97 1.30
CA GLY A 127 11.13 -1.89 2.10
C GLY A 127 10.26 -2.33 3.28
N VAL A 128 9.06 -1.76 3.39
CA VAL A 128 8.19 -1.90 4.56
C VAL A 128 6.71 -2.07 4.16
N ALA A 129 5.93 -2.70 5.05
CA ALA A 129 4.48 -2.53 5.10
C ALA A 129 4.13 -1.48 6.16
N PHE A 130 3.02 -0.79 5.97
CA PHE A 130 2.53 0.27 6.83
C PHE A 130 1.30 -0.16 7.62
N TYR A 131 1.31 0.05 8.94
CA TYR A 131 0.13 0.11 9.77
C TYR A 131 -0.02 1.55 10.26
N VAL A 132 -1.10 2.21 9.84
CA VAL A 132 -1.32 3.64 10.04
C VAL A 132 -2.56 3.85 10.88
N GLU A 133 -2.49 4.74 11.87
CA GLU A 133 -3.61 5.14 12.72
C GLU A 133 -3.74 6.67 12.68
N THR A 134 -4.94 7.17 12.40
CA THR A 134 -5.29 8.59 12.52
C THR A 134 -6.75 8.72 12.96
N ARG A 135 -7.00 9.50 14.01
CA ARG A 135 -8.33 9.82 14.56
C ARG A 135 -9.32 8.64 14.66
N GLY A 136 -8.82 7.50 15.11
CA GLY A 136 -9.64 6.29 15.32
C GLY A 136 -9.82 5.41 14.09
N ALA A 137 -9.37 5.84 12.92
CA ALA A 137 -9.30 5.00 11.73
C ALA A 137 -7.93 4.33 11.61
N THR A 138 -7.91 3.09 11.17
CA THR A 138 -6.70 2.26 11.07
C THR A 138 -6.58 1.62 9.70
N PHE A 139 -5.40 1.74 9.11
CA PHE A 139 -5.10 1.27 7.75
C PHE A 139 -3.89 0.35 7.76
N PHE A 140 -3.95 -0.70 6.97
CA PHE A 140 -2.81 -1.55 6.68
C PHE A 140 -2.54 -1.56 5.18
N HIS A 141 -1.34 -1.14 4.77
CA HIS A 141 -0.88 -1.25 3.38
C HIS A 141 0.34 -2.16 3.35
N ALA A 142 0.19 -3.31 2.70
CA ALA A 142 1.21 -4.36 2.73
C ALA A 142 2.48 -3.98 1.93
N GLY A 143 2.41 -3.03 0.97
CA GLY A 143 3.45 -2.94 -0.04
C GLY A 143 3.65 -4.32 -0.67
N ASP A 144 4.89 -4.78 -0.76
CA ASP A 144 5.23 -6.12 -1.24
C ASP A 144 5.45 -7.14 -0.10
N LEU A 145 4.85 -6.89 1.07
CA LEU A 145 4.75 -7.93 2.10
C LEU A 145 3.68 -8.94 1.69
N ASN A 146 4.12 -10.05 1.09
CA ASN A 146 3.26 -11.13 0.62
C ASN A 146 3.90 -12.50 0.83
N ASP A 147 3.11 -13.56 0.74
CA ASP A 147 3.56 -14.96 0.74
C ASP A 147 4.00 -15.33 -0.70
N TRP A 148 5.14 -14.78 -1.11
CA TRP A 148 5.65 -14.95 -2.45
C TRP A 148 6.07 -16.39 -2.71
N THR A 149 5.46 -17.03 -3.68
CA THR A 149 5.84 -18.36 -4.19
C THR A 149 6.12 -18.25 -5.67
N TRP A 150 7.33 -18.63 -6.07
CA TRP A 150 7.75 -18.55 -7.46
C TRP A 150 8.13 -19.93 -7.98
N GLU A 151 7.60 -20.28 -9.16
CA GLU A 151 8.01 -21.48 -9.86
C GLU A 151 9.52 -21.44 -10.13
N GLY A 152 10.23 -22.53 -9.84
CA GLY A 152 11.67 -22.61 -10.03
C GLY A 152 12.54 -22.02 -8.91
N ALA A 153 11.98 -21.30 -7.94
CA ALA A 153 12.77 -20.80 -6.80
C ALA A 153 13.17 -21.92 -5.82
N GLY A 154 12.42 -23.02 -5.81
CA GLY A 154 12.66 -24.19 -4.96
C GLY A 154 12.11 -24.04 -3.54
N ASP A 155 11.88 -25.19 -2.89
CA ASP A 155 11.18 -25.28 -1.59
C ASP A 155 11.86 -24.52 -0.46
N LEU A 156 13.18 -24.40 -0.49
CA LEU A 156 13.93 -23.69 0.55
C LEU A 156 13.62 -22.17 0.52
N ILE A 157 13.59 -21.58 -0.67
CA ILE A 157 13.34 -20.15 -0.85
C ILE A 157 11.86 -19.86 -0.59
N ASN A 158 10.95 -20.57 -1.22
CA ASN A 158 9.52 -20.41 -1.03
C ASN A 158 9.12 -20.67 0.43
N GLY A 159 9.66 -21.71 1.06
CA GLY A 159 9.41 -22.00 2.47
C GLY A 159 9.96 -20.93 3.43
N ARG A 160 11.04 -20.21 3.07
CA ARG A 160 11.51 -19.05 3.84
C ARG A 160 10.53 -17.88 3.71
N MET A 161 10.12 -17.53 2.49
CA MET A 161 9.13 -16.48 2.22
C MET A 161 7.85 -16.69 3.02
N HIS A 162 7.31 -17.90 2.95
CA HIS A 162 6.14 -18.33 3.70
C HIS A 162 6.27 -18.09 5.22
N ARG A 163 7.40 -18.50 5.83
CA ARG A 163 7.62 -18.26 7.27
C ARG A 163 7.79 -16.78 7.61
N GLU A 164 8.52 -16.03 6.80
CA GLU A 164 8.76 -14.60 7.01
C GLU A 164 7.45 -13.81 6.91
N TYR A 165 6.64 -14.06 5.87
CA TYR A 165 5.32 -13.45 5.72
C TYR A 165 4.45 -13.71 6.94
N ARG A 166 4.24 -14.97 7.31
CA ARG A 166 3.40 -15.34 8.46
C ARG A 166 3.90 -14.74 9.76
N THR A 167 5.20 -14.62 9.93
CA THR A 167 5.80 -13.96 11.11
C THR A 167 5.41 -12.48 11.19
N GLN A 168 5.36 -11.79 10.05
CA GLN A 168 4.97 -10.38 10.04
C GLN A 168 3.46 -10.22 10.25
N ILE A 169 2.64 -10.97 9.53
CA ILE A 169 1.17 -10.87 9.63
C ILE A 169 0.66 -11.21 11.04
N LYS A 170 1.28 -12.16 11.74
CA LYS A 170 0.95 -12.46 13.15
C LYS A 170 1.04 -11.25 14.08
N LYS A 171 1.86 -10.25 13.78
CA LYS A 171 1.95 -9.01 14.57
C LYS A 171 0.70 -8.14 14.48
N LEU A 172 -0.14 -8.39 13.47
CA LEU A 172 -1.42 -7.70 13.26
C LEU A 172 -2.59 -8.40 13.95
N ALA A 173 -2.38 -9.63 14.47
CA ALA A 173 -3.44 -10.35 15.17
C ALA A 173 -3.97 -9.55 16.37
N GLY A 174 -5.29 -9.35 16.40
CA GLY A 174 -5.97 -8.58 17.45
C GLY A 174 -5.83 -7.06 17.33
N LYS A 175 -5.11 -6.53 16.36
CA LYS A 175 -5.12 -5.09 16.09
C LYS A 175 -6.38 -4.70 15.31
N PRO A 176 -6.99 -3.54 15.59
CA PRO A 176 -8.06 -3.01 14.75
C PRO A 176 -7.51 -2.65 13.37
N ILE A 177 -8.21 -3.02 12.31
CA ILE A 177 -7.88 -2.64 10.94
C ILE A 177 -9.21 -2.35 10.22
N ASN A 178 -9.47 -1.09 9.92
CA ASN A 178 -10.67 -0.74 9.15
C ASN A 178 -10.44 -1.06 7.67
N LEU A 179 -9.30 -0.64 7.10
CA LEU A 179 -8.97 -0.91 5.70
C LEU A 179 -7.63 -1.63 5.60
N ALA A 180 -7.57 -2.67 4.78
CA ALA A 180 -6.33 -3.37 4.45
C ALA A 180 -6.16 -3.45 2.93
N PHE A 181 -4.95 -3.19 2.45
CA PHE A 181 -4.54 -3.31 1.06
C PHE A 181 -3.48 -4.41 0.98
N VAL A 182 -3.83 -5.54 0.36
CA VAL A 182 -3.07 -6.80 0.45
C VAL A 182 -2.82 -7.35 -0.96
N PRO A 183 -1.57 -7.73 -1.31
CA PRO A 183 -1.28 -8.29 -2.62
C PRO A 183 -2.02 -9.61 -2.90
N MET A 184 -2.50 -9.74 -4.14
CA MET A 184 -3.01 -10.98 -4.72
C MET A 184 -2.53 -11.03 -6.17
N ASP A 185 -1.26 -11.40 -6.38
CA ASP A 185 -0.57 -11.26 -7.66
C ASP A 185 -0.84 -12.45 -8.59
N PRO A 186 -1.50 -12.24 -9.75
CA PRO A 186 -1.80 -13.31 -10.70
C PRO A 186 -0.57 -14.05 -11.25
N ARG A 187 0.60 -13.42 -11.22
CA ARG A 187 1.86 -14.02 -11.68
C ARG A 187 2.29 -15.22 -10.82
N GLN A 188 1.77 -15.34 -9.58
CA GLN A 188 2.00 -16.51 -8.72
C GLN A 188 1.16 -17.74 -9.14
N GLY A 189 0.27 -17.62 -10.13
CA GLY A 189 -0.56 -18.72 -10.61
C GLY A 189 -1.45 -19.30 -9.53
N ALA A 190 -1.30 -20.60 -9.23
CA ALA A 190 -2.12 -21.30 -8.24
C ALA A 190 -1.91 -20.79 -6.80
N ASP A 191 -0.77 -20.15 -6.53
CA ASP A 191 -0.36 -19.71 -5.20
C ASP A 191 -0.69 -18.23 -4.92
N GLN A 192 -1.33 -17.53 -5.87
CA GLN A 192 -1.66 -16.10 -5.75
C GLN A 192 -2.52 -15.74 -4.51
N GLU A 193 -3.25 -16.72 -3.99
CA GLU A 193 -4.21 -16.54 -2.89
C GLU A 193 -3.59 -16.77 -1.50
N LEU A 194 -2.39 -17.38 -1.41
CA LEU A 194 -1.77 -17.81 -0.15
C LEU A 194 -1.60 -16.67 0.88
N GLY A 195 -1.12 -15.52 0.42
CA GLY A 195 -0.93 -14.37 1.29
C GLY A 195 -2.26 -13.80 1.80
N MET A 196 -3.23 -13.65 0.91
CA MET A 196 -4.56 -13.16 1.23
C MET A 196 -5.30 -14.09 2.19
N ASP A 197 -5.27 -15.40 1.97
CA ASP A 197 -5.89 -16.41 2.85
C ASP A 197 -5.36 -16.28 4.28
N TYR A 198 -4.03 -16.29 4.43
CA TYR A 198 -3.43 -16.19 5.75
C TYR A 198 -3.70 -14.84 6.43
N PHE A 199 -3.76 -13.74 5.67
CA PHE A 199 -4.13 -12.43 6.19
C PHE A 199 -5.56 -12.43 6.74
N LEU A 200 -6.52 -12.95 5.96
CA LEU A 200 -7.93 -13.01 6.35
C LEU A 200 -8.15 -13.91 7.58
N GLU A 201 -7.43 -15.02 7.68
CA GLU A 201 -7.50 -15.95 8.83
C GLU A 201 -6.89 -15.35 10.10
N THR A 202 -5.85 -14.53 9.96
CA THR A 202 -5.07 -14.02 11.10
C THR A 202 -5.61 -12.71 11.65
N THR A 203 -6.28 -11.91 10.81
CA THR A 203 -6.74 -10.56 11.16
C THR A 203 -8.27 -10.45 11.14
N SER A 204 -8.78 -9.41 11.79
CA SER A 204 -10.19 -9.01 11.74
C SER A 204 -10.38 -7.70 10.96
N ALA A 205 -9.57 -7.46 9.93
CA ALA A 205 -9.72 -6.29 9.07
C ALA A 205 -11.14 -6.22 8.50
N GLU A 206 -11.77 -5.04 8.52
CA GLU A 206 -13.19 -4.90 8.12
C GLU A 206 -13.35 -4.94 6.60
N TYR A 207 -12.48 -4.23 5.89
CA TYR A 207 -12.46 -4.20 4.43
C TYR A 207 -11.05 -4.53 3.92
N VAL A 208 -10.95 -5.51 3.03
CA VAL A 208 -9.68 -5.96 2.46
C VAL A 208 -9.71 -5.77 0.94
N PHE A 209 -8.86 -4.89 0.46
CA PHE A 209 -8.72 -4.55 -0.95
C PHE A 209 -7.56 -5.35 -1.55
N PRO A 210 -7.83 -6.27 -2.50
CA PRO A 210 -6.77 -6.91 -3.26
C PRO A 210 -6.01 -5.86 -4.09
N MET A 211 -4.69 -5.97 -4.10
CA MET A 211 -3.81 -5.11 -4.90
C MET A 211 -2.75 -5.92 -5.64
N HIS A 212 -1.89 -5.26 -6.43
CA HIS A 212 -0.83 -5.89 -7.21
C HIS A 212 -1.37 -6.85 -8.29
N MET A 213 -2.55 -6.52 -8.86
CA MET A 213 -3.32 -7.39 -9.75
C MET A 213 -2.91 -7.29 -11.23
N TRP A 214 -1.97 -6.41 -11.60
CA TRP A 214 -1.52 -6.21 -12.98
C TRP A 214 -2.67 -5.98 -13.98
N GLN A 215 -3.68 -5.19 -13.59
CA GLN A 215 -4.91 -4.90 -14.33
C GLN A 215 -5.84 -6.11 -14.58
N ASP A 216 -5.55 -7.28 -14.02
CA ASP A 216 -6.43 -8.45 -14.11
C ASP A 216 -7.27 -8.63 -12.82
N TYR A 217 -8.31 -7.83 -12.72
CA TYR A 217 -9.22 -7.85 -11.55
C TYR A 217 -10.20 -9.03 -11.60
N SER A 218 -10.25 -9.81 -12.70
CA SER A 218 -11.17 -10.94 -12.88
C SER A 218 -10.95 -12.07 -11.86
N HIS A 219 -9.77 -12.13 -11.25
CA HIS A 219 -9.44 -13.09 -10.20
C HIS A 219 -10.21 -12.84 -8.89
N ILE A 220 -10.57 -11.59 -8.56
CA ILE A 220 -11.21 -11.24 -7.28
C ILE A 220 -12.54 -11.96 -7.07
N PRO A 221 -13.54 -11.88 -7.98
CA PRO A 221 -14.81 -12.59 -7.79
C PRO A 221 -14.64 -14.11 -7.81
N VAL A 222 -13.63 -14.65 -8.50
CA VAL A 222 -13.30 -16.09 -8.48
C VAL A 222 -12.78 -16.48 -7.11
N TYR A 223 -11.84 -15.73 -6.58
CA TYR A 223 -11.28 -15.93 -5.25
C TYR A 223 -12.36 -15.89 -4.16
N LYS A 224 -13.21 -14.86 -4.14
CA LYS A 224 -14.31 -14.74 -3.16
C LYS A 224 -15.21 -15.98 -3.09
N LYS A 225 -15.47 -16.62 -4.24
CA LYS A 225 -16.27 -17.85 -4.29
C LYS A 225 -15.58 -19.08 -3.71
N LYS A 226 -14.24 -19.08 -3.64
CA LYS A 226 -13.45 -20.17 -3.07
C LYS A 226 -13.35 -20.08 -1.55
N ILE A 227 -13.49 -18.88 -0.97
CA ILE A 227 -13.40 -18.67 0.47
C ILE A 227 -14.51 -19.44 1.17
N TRP A 228 -14.13 -20.42 1.98
CA TRP A 228 -15.06 -21.32 2.68
C TRP A 228 -15.90 -20.63 3.76
N ASN A 229 -15.41 -19.51 4.34
CA ASN A 229 -16.09 -18.72 5.36
C ASN A 229 -16.75 -17.48 4.72
N PRO A 230 -18.09 -17.41 4.64
CA PRO A 230 -18.78 -16.28 4.04
C PRO A 230 -18.42 -14.93 4.67
N GLY A 231 -18.23 -14.87 6.00
CA GLY A 231 -17.84 -13.64 6.70
C GLY A 231 -16.44 -13.15 6.32
N MET A 232 -15.53 -14.04 5.92
CA MET A 232 -14.24 -13.64 5.33
C MET A 232 -14.41 -13.12 3.90
N ALA A 233 -15.24 -13.80 3.09
CA ALA A 233 -15.50 -13.41 1.71
C ALA A 233 -16.15 -12.02 1.61
N GLU A 234 -17.04 -11.67 2.56
CA GLU A 234 -17.68 -10.35 2.64
C GLU A 234 -16.67 -9.22 2.91
N ARG A 235 -15.57 -9.50 3.59
CA ARG A 235 -14.52 -8.53 3.86
C ARG A 235 -13.69 -8.17 2.62
N VAL A 236 -13.64 -9.05 1.62
CA VAL A 236 -12.87 -8.82 0.37
C VAL A 236 -13.65 -7.90 -0.55
N VAL A 237 -13.08 -6.75 -0.87
CA VAL A 237 -13.69 -5.75 -1.74
C VAL A 237 -13.45 -6.12 -3.21
N GLU A 238 -14.49 -5.98 -4.03
CA GLU A 238 -14.38 -6.21 -5.48
C GLU A 238 -13.93 -4.94 -6.20
N ILE A 239 -12.71 -4.97 -6.72
CA ILE A 239 -12.19 -3.95 -7.62
C ILE A 239 -12.43 -4.41 -9.06
N THR A 240 -12.90 -3.52 -9.91
CA THR A 240 -13.22 -3.82 -11.31
C THR A 240 -12.49 -2.92 -12.31
N HIS A 241 -12.05 -1.74 -11.88
CA HIS A 241 -11.38 -0.77 -12.74
C HIS A 241 -10.59 0.25 -11.92
N GLU A 242 -9.64 0.90 -12.55
CA GLU A 242 -8.88 2.02 -12.00
C GLU A 242 -9.78 3.23 -11.72
N ASN A 243 -9.41 4.06 -10.78
CA ASN A 243 -10.21 5.21 -10.29
C ASN A 243 -11.57 4.81 -9.66
N GLN A 244 -11.74 3.55 -9.28
CA GLN A 244 -12.96 3.12 -8.60
C GLN A 244 -13.04 3.70 -7.19
N VAL A 245 -14.19 4.31 -6.88
CA VAL A 245 -14.47 4.96 -5.59
C VAL A 245 -15.32 4.05 -4.71
N PHE A 246 -14.94 3.94 -3.45
CA PHE A 246 -15.66 3.18 -2.43
C PHE A 246 -15.99 4.09 -1.25
N LEU A 247 -17.27 4.17 -0.91
CA LEU A 247 -17.74 4.85 0.30
C LEU A 247 -17.79 3.83 1.43
N ILE A 248 -17.01 4.06 2.47
CA ILE A 248 -16.89 3.18 3.64
C ILE A 248 -17.67 3.80 4.79
N GLU A 249 -18.69 3.09 5.26
CA GLU A 249 -19.45 3.50 6.43
C GLU A 249 -18.59 3.32 7.69
N GLU A 250 -18.52 4.35 8.50
CA GLU A 250 -17.93 4.28 9.83
C GLU A 250 -18.89 3.52 10.74
N LYS A 251 -18.42 2.44 11.37
CA LYS A 251 -19.21 1.62 12.29
C LYS A 251 -19.07 2.08 13.73
#